data_cd17e634ca332e8bb69d643dffdeb485
#
_entry.id   cd17e634ca332e8bb69d643dffdeb485
#
_cell.length_a   1.000
_cell.length_b   1.000
_cell.length_c   1.000
_cell.angle_alpha   90.00
_cell.angle_beta   90.00
_cell.angle_gamma   90.00
#
_symmetry.space_group_name_H-M   'P 1'
#
loop_
_entity.id
_entity.type
_entity.pdbx_description
1 polymer ?
#
loop_
_entity_poly.entity_id
_entity_poly.type
_entity_poly.pdbx_seq_one_letter_code
_entity_poly.pdbx_strand_id
1 'polypeptide(L)'
;MTQGLRAAGQDLAQATRAGQAGPPPASRRARDTLHAEWTKLRTLQGTGWLLLAAAALTIAVGAVVAGAFTCSAGHGGCTPAATGADPAKISLTGVYLGQAVVAVLGVIVIGGEYGTGMIRVTLAAMPRRTTVLAAKAVLVTGCAVAAGLLAAGGSLLAGRLILPGRGLTAANGYAVLSLGNGQDLRAAAGTVLYLALIALLALGITTAVRDSAVGIGLVLGLLYLLPIVTAVLPDPALARHLDQVSPMIAGLYIQATVGVQSLPLTPWQGLGVTALWAAGALLLGAAVLRVRDA
;
A
#
# COMPACT_ATOMS: atom_id res chain seq x y z
N MET A 1 -19.17 30.50 54.25
CA MET A 1 -17.71 30.63 54.01
C MET A 1 -16.97 29.29 54.11
N THR A 2 -17.45 28.31 54.87
CA THR A 2 -16.79 26.99 55.06
C THR A 2 -16.93 25.99 53.93
N GLN A 3 -17.93 26.09 53.03
CA GLN A 3 -18.11 25.17 51.90
C GLN A 3 -17.12 25.42 50.76
N GLY A 4 -16.76 26.68 50.49
CA GLY A 4 -15.80 27.05 49.47
C GLY A 4 -14.36 26.56 49.75
N LEU A 5 -13.97 26.58 51.02
CA LEU A 5 -12.65 26.09 51.47
C LEU A 5 -12.53 24.55 51.35
N ARG A 6 -13.63 23.82 51.56
CA ARG A 6 -13.64 22.34 51.37
C ARG A 6 -13.57 21.94 49.93
N ALA A 7 -14.25 22.65 49.02
CA ALA A 7 -14.16 22.40 47.56
C ALA A 7 -12.74 22.66 47.03
N ALA A 8 -12.15 23.81 47.40
CA ALA A 8 -10.77 24.13 47.01
C ALA A 8 -9.74 23.13 47.55
N GLY A 9 -9.94 22.60 48.77
CA GLY A 9 -9.09 21.55 49.33
C GLY A 9 -9.21 20.20 48.60
N GLN A 10 -10.41 19.85 48.11
CA GLN A 10 -10.63 18.64 47.33
C GLN A 10 -10.01 18.75 45.94
N ASP A 11 -10.12 19.91 45.30
CA ASP A 11 -9.52 20.14 43.97
C ASP A 11 -7.98 20.11 44.05
N LEU A 12 -7.38 20.67 45.08
CA LEU A 12 -5.94 20.61 45.35
C LEU A 12 -5.48 19.17 45.63
N ALA A 13 -6.23 18.40 46.40
CA ALA A 13 -5.91 17.01 46.69
C ALA A 13 -6.06 16.11 45.44
N GLN A 14 -7.03 16.39 44.55
CA GLN A 14 -7.15 15.70 43.25
C GLN A 14 -6.04 16.09 42.31
N ALA A 15 -5.65 17.35 42.22
CA ALA A 15 -4.53 17.81 41.41
C ALA A 15 -3.19 17.20 41.88
N THR A 16 -3.00 17.08 43.21
CA THR A 16 -1.78 16.44 43.75
C THR A 16 -1.74 14.92 43.48
N ARG A 17 -2.88 14.24 43.58
CA ARG A 17 -2.98 12.81 43.21
C ARG A 17 -2.77 12.57 41.70
N ALA A 18 -3.27 13.45 40.82
CA ALA A 18 -3.04 13.41 39.39
C ALA A 18 -1.55 13.62 39.04
N GLY A 19 -0.86 14.49 39.80
CA GLY A 19 0.59 14.70 39.62
C GLY A 19 1.48 13.56 40.13
N GLN A 20 0.95 12.68 41.01
CA GLN A 20 1.67 11.49 41.53
C GLN A 20 1.43 10.22 40.71
N ALA A 21 0.46 10.23 39.77
CA ALA A 21 0.28 9.12 38.86
C ALA A 21 1.47 9.06 37.92
N GLY A 22 2.32 8.07 38.10
CA GLY A 22 3.47 7.83 37.22
C GLY A 22 3.02 7.73 35.75
N PRO A 23 3.93 7.93 34.80
CA PRO A 23 3.60 7.89 33.39
C PRO A 23 2.91 6.56 33.03
N PRO A 24 1.80 6.58 32.27
CA PRO A 24 1.05 5.37 31.93
C PRO A 24 1.95 4.36 31.22
N PRO A 25 1.70 3.04 31.35
CA PRO A 25 2.51 1.99 30.74
C PRO A 25 2.56 2.16 29.22
N ALA A 26 3.68 1.73 28.61
CA ALA A 26 3.94 1.93 27.18
C ALA A 26 2.83 1.38 26.27
N SER A 27 2.19 0.28 26.67
CA SER A 27 1.06 -0.33 25.96
C SER A 27 -0.19 0.57 25.92
N ARG A 28 -0.50 1.26 27.03
CA ARG A 28 -1.64 2.17 27.09
C ARG A 28 -1.38 3.39 26.20
N ARG A 29 -0.17 3.96 26.23
CA ARG A 29 0.21 5.08 25.35
C ARG A 29 0.14 4.72 23.86
N ALA A 30 0.61 3.52 23.47
CA ALA A 30 0.52 3.07 22.09
C ALA A 30 -0.95 2.94 21.63
N ARG A 31 -1.81 2.41 22.49
CA ARG A 31 -3.25 2.28 22.20
C ARG A 31 -3.93 3.66 22.07
N ASP A 32 -3.62 4.58 22.95
CA ASP A 32 -4.18 5.95 22.92
C ASP A 32 -3.72 6.69 21.66
N THR A 33 -2.44 6.50 21.25
CA THR A 33 -1.91 7.04 20.00
C THR A 33 -2.64 6.47 18.77
N LEU A 34 -2.82 5.15 18.71
CA LEU A 34 -3.55 4.51 17.63
C LEU A 34 -5.00 4.97 17.56
N HIS A 35 -5.66 5.12 18.72
CA HIS A 35 -7.04 5.60 18.77
C HIS A 35 -7.17 7.05 18.29
N ALA A 36 -6.24 7.91 18.69
CA ALA A 36 -6.21 9.31 18.23
C ALA A 36 -5.99 9.41 16.71
N GLU A 37 -5.02 8.65 16.17
CA GLU A 37 -4.74 8.61 14.73
C GLU A 37 -5.91 7.99 13.93
N TRP A 38 -6.54 6.93 14.46
CA TRP A 38 -7.74 6.33 13.86
C TRP A 38 -8.90 7.33 13.77
N THR A 39 -9.12 8.10 14.85
CA THR A 39 -10.16 9.12 14.85
C THR A 39 -9.89 10.19 13.82
N LYS A 40 -8.64 10.64 13.66
CA LYS A 40 -8.24 11.58 12.60
C LYS A 40 -8.56 11.02 11.20
N LEU A 41 -8.18 9.77 10.92
CA LEU A 41 -8.45 9.14 9.63
C LEU A 41 -9.95 9.00 9.33
N ARG A 42 -10.75 8.65 10.34
CA ARG A 42 -12.21 8.49 10.18
C ARG A 42 -12.93 9.83 9.97
N THR A 43 -12.44 10.91 10.55
CA THR A 43 -13.02 12.25 10.38
C THR A 43 -12.63 12.90 9.04
N LEU A 44 -11.54 12.47 8.42
CA LEU A 44 -11.15 12.87 7.07
C LEU A 44 -11.99 12.09 6.04
N GLN A 45 -13.13 12.64 5.66
CA GLN A 45 -14.01 12.05 4.62
C GLN A 45 -13.25 11.67 3.33
N GLY A 46 -12.17 12.39 2.99
CA GLY A 46 -11.32 12.10 1.83
C GLY A 46 -10.61 10.75 1.89
N THR A 47 -10.25 10.23 3.07
CA THR A 47 -9.55 8.94 3.19
C THR A 47 -10.43 7.77 2.74
N GLY A 48 -11.71 7.75 3.15
CA GLY A 48 -12.65 6.72 2.72
C GLY A 48 -12.89 6.73 1.21
N TRP A 49 -13.03 7.92 0.62
CA TRP A 49 -13.16 8.09 -0.83
C TRP A 49 -11.92 7.64 -1.60
N LEU A 50 -10.72 7.91 -1.10
CA LEU A 50 -9.48 7.44 -1.71
C LEU A 50 -9.37 5.92 -1.69
N LEU A 51 -9.76 5.26 -0.60
CA LEU A 51 -9.77 3.80 -0.50
C LEU A 51 -10.77 3.18 -1.48
N LEU A 52 -11.99 3.73 -1.55
CA LEU A 52 -13.01 3.29 -2.51
C LEU A 52 -12.55 3.55 -3.95
N ALA A 53 -11.97 4.71 -4.23
CA ALA A 53 -11.44 5.04 -5.55
C ALA A 53 -10.30 4.08 -5.96
N ALA A 54 -9.38 3.75 -5.03
CA ALA A 54 -8.32 2.78 -5.30
C ALA A 54 -8.88 1.41 -5.69
N ALA A 55 -9.84 0.90 -4.90
CA ALA A 55 -10.48 -0.38 -5.19
C ALA A 55 -11.29 -0.35 -6.50
N ALA A 56 -12.15 0.66 -6.67
CA ALA A 56 -12.99 0.80 -7.85
C ALA A 56 -12.16 0.96 -9.14
N LEU A 57 -11.11 1.79 -9.10
CA LEU A 57 -10.22 2.00 -10.25
C LEU A 57 -9.48 0.71 -10.61
N THR A 58 -8.98 -0.02 -9.61
CA THR A 58 -8.30 -1.29 -9.82
C THR A 58 -9.24 -2.31 -10.48
N ILE A 59 -10.45 -2.46 -9.94
CA ILE A 59 -11.45 -3.40 -10.48
C ILE A 59 -11.88 -2.98 -11.89
N ALA A 60 -12.19 -1.70 -12.11
CA ALA A 60 -12.66 -1.19 -13.39
C ALA A 60 -11.61 -1.38 -14.50
N VAL A 61 -10.36 -1.01 -14.23
CA VAL A 61 -9.26 -1.19 -15.20
C VAL A 61 -8.99 -2.65 -15.47
N GLY A 62 -8.95 -3.50 -14.44
CA GLY A 62 -8.80 -4.95 -14.61
C GLY A 62 -9.92 -5.55 -15.45
N ALA A 63 -11.18 -5.14 -15.21
CA ALA A 63 -12.33 -5.57 -15.99
C ALA A 63 -12.29 -5.10 -17.45
N VAL A 64 -11.88 -3.86 -17.71
CA VAL A 64 -11.68 -3.32 -19.07
C VAL A 64 -10.60 -4.08 -19.80
N VAL A 65 -9.45 -4.33 -19.18
CA VAL A 65 -8.35 -5.10 -19.79
C VAL A 65 -8.79 -6.54 -20.07
N ALA A 66 -9.46 -7.20 -19.12
CA ALA A 66 -10.02 -8.54 -19.33
C ALA A 66 -11.07 -8.56 -20.46
N GLY A 67 -11.89 -7.51 -20.54
CA GLY A 67 -12.91 -7.36 -21.59
C GLY A 67 -12.32 -7.04 -22.98
N ALA A 68 -11.20 -6.32 -23.03
CA ALA A 68 -10.49 -6.02 -24.27
C ALA A 68 -9.62 -7.18 -24.75
N PHE A 69 -9.31 -8.15 -23.90
CA PHE A 69 -8.56 -9.33 -24.28
C PHE A 69 -9.35 -10.14 -25.30
N THR A 70 -8.76 -10.40 -26.47
CA THR A 70 -9.33 -11.24 -27.50
C THR A 70 -8.37 -12.37 -27.80
N CYS A 71 -8.84 -13.58 -27.60
CA CYS A 71 -8.12 -14.75 -28.07
C CYS A 71 -8.48 -15.00 -29.54
N SER A 72 -7.56 -14.72 -30.45
CA SER A 72 -7.75 -15.01 -31.86
C SER A 72 -7.34 -16.45 -32.16
N ALA A 73 -8.20 -17.22 -32.78
CA ALA A 73 -7.95 -18.62 -33.19
C ALA A 73 -6.98 -18.76 -34.40
N GLY A 74 -6.12 -17.75 -34.62
CA GLY A 74 -5.03 -17.83 -35.62
C GLY A 74 -3.92 -18.78 -35.16
N HIS A 75 -3.22 -19.39 -36.07
CA HIS A 75 -1.96 -20.19 -36.02
C HIS A 75 -1.53 -20.84 -34.68
N GLY A 76 -2.43 -21.45 -33.90
CA GLY A 76 -2.06 -22.15 -32.65
C GLY A 76 -3.17 -22.28 -31.64
N GLY A 77 -4.33 -21.69 -31.90
CA GLY A 77 -5.48 -21.76 -30.97
C GLY A 77 -5.31 -20.90 -29.69
N CYS A 78 -6.35 -20.91 -28.89
CA CYS A 78 -6.41 -20.16 -27.61
C CYS A 78 -5.84 -21.00 -26.44
N THR A 79 -4.62 -21.48 -26.53
CA THR A 79 -3.98 -22.22 -25.44
C THR A 79 -2.99 -21.36 -24.65
N PRO A 80 -2.73 -21.65 -23.37
CA PRO A 80 -1.73 -20.92 -22.58
C PRO A 80 -0.33 -20.93 -23.21
N ALA A 81 0.04 -22.02 -23.87
CA ALA A 81 1.33 -22.17 -24.57
C ALA A 81 1.44 -21.25 -25.79
N ALA A 82 0.34 -21.04 -26.53
CA ALA A 82 0.32 -20.20 -27.71
C ALA A 82 0.23 -18.71 -27.41
N THR A 83 -0.49 -18.34 -26.35
CA THR A 83 -0.77 -16.92 -26.02
C THR A 83 0.14 -16.36 -24.92
N GLY A 84 0.70 -17.21 -24.05
CA GLY A 84 1.39 -16.80 -22.83
C GLY A 84 0.48 -16.04 -21.84
N ALA A 85 -0.83 -16.06 -22.06
CA ALA A 85 -1.78 -15.30 -21.27
C ALA A 85 -1.93 -15.87 -19.84
N ASP A 86 -1.87 -14.99 -18.87
CA ASP A 86 -2.03 -15.30 -17.46
C ASP A 86 -3.34 -14.65 -16.96
N PRO A 87 -4.42 -15.46 -16.74
CA PRO A 87 -5.72 -14.94 -16.35
C PRO A 87 -5.71 -14.14 -15.04
N ALA A 88 -4.91 -14.55 -14.06
CA ALA A 88 -4.80 -13.84 -12.79
C ALA A 88 -4.12 -12.49 -12.98
N LYS A 89 -3.01 -12.44 -13.71
CA LYS A 89 -2.27 -11.21 -14.01
C LYS A 89 -3.11 -10.24 -14.85
N ILE A 90 -3.86 -10.73 -15.85
CA ILE A 90 -4.77 -9.90 -16.66
C ILE A 90 -5.84 -9.27 -15.77
N SER A 91 -6.46 -10.05 -14.88
CA SER A 91 -7.49 -9.55 -13.97
C SER A 91 -6.95 -8.50 -13.00
N LEU A 92 -5.73 -8.68 -12.52
CA LEU A 92 -5.08 -7.80 -11.54
C LEU A 92 -4.35 -6.61 -12.16
N THR A 93 -4.36 -6.44 -13.49
CA THR A 93 -3.66 -5.36 -14.20
C THR A 93 -4.07 -3.97 -13.68
N GLY A 94 -5.30 -3.80 -13.20
CA GLY A 94 -5.75 -2.54 -12.63
C GLY A 94 -4.92 -2.02 -11.46
N VAL A 95 -4.13 -2.87 -10.81
CA VAL A 95 -3.21 -2.48 -9.72
C VAL A 95 -2.19 -1.45 -10.20
N TYR A 96 -1.82 -1.44 -11.48
CA TYR A 96 -0.94 -0.41 -12.05
C TYR A 96 -1.43 1.02 -11.81
N LEU A 97 -2.73 1.26 -11.81
CA LEU A 97 -3.33 2.56 -11.48
C LEU A 97 -3.75 2.65 -10.01
N GLY A 98 -4.29 1.56 -9.45
CA GLY A 98 -4.71 1.53 -8.05
C GLY A 98 -3.58 1.82 -7.06
N GLN A 99 -2.36 1.39 -7.36
CA GLN A 99 -1.18 1.67 -6.54
C GLN A 99 -0.87 3.18 -6.43
N ALA A 100 -1.15 3.97 -7.47
CA ALA A 100 -0.95 5.42 -7.41
C ALA A 100 -1.86 6.06 -6.37
N VAL A 101 -3.13 5.64 -6.31
CA VAL A 101 -4.07 6.14 -5.31
C VAL A 101 -3.67 5.72 -3.91
N VAL A 102 -3.21 4.47 -3.74
CA VAL A 102 -2.70 3.96 -2.47
C VAL A 102 -1.42 4.69 -2.04
N ALA A 103 -0.52 5.00 -2.99
CA ALA A 103 0.67 5.80 -2.73
C ALA A 103 0.31 7.21 -2.25
N VAL A 104 -0.63 7.88 -2.93
CA VAL A 104 -1.15 9.20 -2.53
C VAL A 104 -1.75 9.15 -1.11
N LEU A 105 -2.49 8.09 -0.78
CA LEU A 105 -3.00 7.89 0.59
C LEU A 105 -1.85 7.86 1.61
N GLY A 106 -0.79 7.07 1.34
CA GLY A 106 0.39 6.99 2.20
C GLY A 106 1.08 8.35 2.39
N VAL A 107 1.12 9.17 1.33
CA VAL A 107 1.66 10.54 1.39
C VAL A 107 0.79 11.44 2.26
N ILE A 108 -0.53 11.47 2.03
CA ILE A 108 -1.45 12.42 2.68
C ILE A 108 -1.51 12.20 4.19
N VAL A 109 -1.42 10.96 4.67
CA VAL A 109 -1.51 10.62 6.10
C VAL A 109 -0.46 11.34 6.96
N ILE A 110 0.72 11.63 6.43
CA ILE A 110 1.73 12.40 7.16
C ILE A 110 1.98 13.77 6.53
N GLY A 111 1.91 13.88 5.21
CA GLY A 111 2.16 15.11 4.48
C GLY A 111 1.16 16.22 4.85
N GLY A 112 -0.10 15.86 5.08
CA GLY A 112 -1.12 16.81 5.55
C GLY A 112 -0.80 17.45 6.90
N GLU A 113 -0.12 16.74 7.80
CA GLU A 113 0.32 17.29 9.08
C GLU A 113 1.51 18.25 8.94
N TYR A 114 2.39 18.02 7.96
CA TYR A 114 3.46 18.96 7.64
C TYR A 114 2.91 20.25 7.04
N GLY A 115 1.98 20.14 6.08
CA GLY A 115 1.38 21.30 5.41
C GLY A 115 0.57 22.20 6.33
N THR A 116 -0.08 21.65 7.35
CA THR A 116 -0.87 22.41 8.35
C THR A 116 -0.07 22.82 9.59
N GLY A 117 1.19 22.36 9.72
CA GLY A 117 2.00 22.56 10.92
C GLY A 117 1.53 21.74 12.14
N MET A 118 0.50 20.91 12.00
CA MET A 118 -0.02 20.05 13.09
C MET A 118 1.01 19.04 13.60
N ILE A 119 2.02 18.72 12.80
CA ILE A 119 3.10 17.82 13.21
C ILE A 119 3.80 18.29 14.51
N ARG A 120 3.96 19.61 14.69
CA ARG A 120 4.56 20.18 15.91
C ARG A 120 3.71 19.90 17.15
N VAL A 121 2.40 20.06 17.03
CA VAL A 121 1.44 19.79 18.13
C VAL A 121 1.44 18.30 18.44
N THR A 122 1.43 17.44 17.42
CA THR A 122 1.45 15.98 17.58
C THR A 122 2.75 15.53 18.27
N LEU A 123 3.90 16.09 17.89
CA LEU A 123 5.20 15.74 18.49
C LEU A 123 5.38 16.33 19.90
N ALA A 124 4.77 17.49 20.20
CA ALA A 124 4.76 18.05 21.55
C ALA A 124 3.93 17.19 22.51
N ALA A 125 2.77 16.68 22.04
CA ALA A 125 1.93 15.79 22.83
C ALA A 125 2.53 14.40 23.02
N MET A 126 3.37 13.94 22.07
CA MET A 126 3.98 12.59 22.06
C MET A 126 5.50 12.69 21.89
N PRO A 127 6.29 12.69 22.97
CA PRO A 127 7.73 12.91 22.90
C PRO A 127 8.51 11.81 22.16
N ARG A 128 7.91 10.62 21.99
CA ARG A 128 8.52 9.52 21.22
C ARG A 128 8.10 9.59 19.76
N ARG A 129 8.85 10.33 18.94
CA ARG A 129 8.62 10.57 17.49
C ARG A 129 8.43 9.29 16.67
N THR A 130 9.18 8.23 17.00
CA THR A 130 9.08 6.94 16.31
C THR A 130 7.76 6.20 16.60
N THR A 131 7.15 6.40 17.77
CA THR A 131 5.84 5.80 18.10
C THR A 131 4.74 6.39 17.22
N VAL A 132 4.81 7.70 16.92
CA VAL A 132 3.87 8.36 16.02
C VAL A 132 3.99 7.79 14.61
N LEU A 133 5.22 7.67 14.08
CA LEU A 133 5.45 7.06 12.76
C LEU A 133 4.97 5.61 12.71
N ALA A 134 5.25 4.82 13.76
CA ALA A 134 4.78 3.43 13.84
C ALA A 134 3.25 3.33 13.86
N ALA A 135 2.56 4.20 14.63
CA ALA A 135 1.11 4.25 14.64
C ALA A 135 0.53 4.58 13.26
N LYS A 136 1.09 5.57 12.56
CA LYS A 136 0.70 5.91 11.20
C LYS A 136 0.97 4.76 10.22
N ALA A 137 2.12 4.09 10.34
CA ALA A 137 2.45 2.92 9.51
C ALA A 137 1.43 1.79 9.68
N VAL A 138 1.05 1.47 10.92
CA VAL A 138 0.02 0.45 11.20
C VAL A 138 -1.32 0.81 10.58
N LEU A 139 -1.76 2.06 10.73
CA LEU A 139 -3.04 2.52 10.20
C LEU A 139 -3.06 2.56 8.67
N VAL A 140 -2.00 3.08 8.05
CA VAL A 140 -1.87 3.12 6.59
C VAL A 140 -1.84 1.70 6.02
N THR A 141 -1.11 0.78 6.68
CA THR A 141 -1.10 -0.64 6.31
C THR A 141 -2.49 -1.25 6.40
N GLY A 142 -3.22 -1.02 7.51
CA GLY A 142 -4.58 -1.51 7.68
C GLY A 142 -5.54 -1.01 6.59
N CYS A 143 -5.48 0.29 6.26
CA CYS A 143 -6.25 0.88 5.18
C CYS A 143 -5.88 0.30 3.80
N ALA A 144 -4.57 0.16 3.51
CA ALA A 144 -4.10 -0.40 2.25
C ALA A 144 -4.48 -1.89 2.10
N VAL A 145 -4.41 -2.66 3.18
CA VAL A 145 -4.87 -4.05 3.21
C VAL A 145 -6.38 -4.14 2.94
N ALA A 146 -7.19 -3.31 3.60
CA ALA A 146 -8.64 -3.30 3.38
C ALA A 146 -8.99 -2.96 1.91
N ALA A 147 -8.41 -1.89 1.36
CA ALA A 147 -8.58 -1.53 -0.04
C ALA A 147 -8.05 -2.60 -0.99
N GLY A 148 -6.89 -3.19 -0.68
CA GLY A 148 -6.27 -4.25 -1.46
C GLY A 148 -7.09 -5.53 -1.52
N LEU A 149 -7.73 -5.93 -0.41
CA LEU A 149 -8.64 -7.08 -0.37
C LEU A 149 -9.84 -6.87 -1.26
N LEU A 150 -10.45 -5.68 -1.20
CA LEU A 150 -11.58 -5.33 -2.08
C LEU A 150 -11.14 -5.27 -3.54
N ALA A 151 -9.99 -4.64 -3.83
CA ALA A 151 -9.44 -4.51 -5.16
C ALA A 151 -9.07 -5.87 -5.77
N ALA A 152 -8.27 -6.68 -5.09
CA ALA A 152 -7.83 -7.98 -5.61
C ALA A 152 -9.00 -8.96 -5.71
N GLY A 153 -9.85 -9.05 -4.68
CA GLY A 153 -11.03 -9.91 -4.70
C GLY A 153 -12.02 -9.53 -5.81
N GLY A 154 -12.33 -8.24 -5.92
CA GLY A 154 -13.21 -7.71 -6.97
C GLY A 154 -12.64 -7.89 -8.38
N SER A 155 -11.32 -7.69 -8.56
CA SER A 155 -10.65 -7.88 -9.85
C SER A 155 -10.64 -9.35 -10.29
N LEU A 156 -10.35 -10.29 -9.37
CA LEU A 156 -10.41 -11.73 -9.68
C LEU A 156 -11.83 -12.20 -9.95
N LEU A 157 -12.84 -11.66 -9.22
CA LEU A 157 -14.25 -11.96 -9.49
C LEU A 157 -14.65 -11.45 -10.88
N ALA A 158 -14.30 -10.21 -11.22
CA ALA A 158 -14.55 -9.66 -12.55
C ALA A 158 -13.87 -10.48 -13.64
N GLY A 159 -12.60 -10.86 -13.46
CA GLY A 159 -11.86 -11.73 -14.37
C GLY A 159 -12.53 -13.08 -14.55
N ARG A 160 -12.96 -13.73 -13.47
CA ARG A 160 -13.68 -15.00 -13.49
C ARG A 160 -14.98 -14.94 -14.31
N LEU A 161 -15.66 -13.79 -14.31
CA LEU A 161 -16.92 -13.61 -15.07
C LEU A 161 -16.66 -13.23 -16.54
N ILE A 162 -15.62 -12.48 -16.84
CA ILE A 162 -15.35 -11.90 -18.16
C ILE A 162 -14.49 -12.80 -19.03
N LEU A 163 -13.39 -13.35 -18.48
CA LEU A 163 -12.39 -14.07 -19.27
C LEU A 163 -12.88 -15.35 -19.98
N PRO A 164 -13.82 -16.14 -19.41
CA PRO A 164 -14.37 -17.29 -20.15
C PRO A 164 -15.05 -16.89 -21.46
N GLY A 165 -15.75 -15.75 -21.49
CA GLY A 165 -16.35 -15.19 -22.72
C GLY A 165 -15.32 -14.69 -23.74
N ARG A 166 -14.05 -14.59 -23.35
CA ARG A 166 -12.92 -14.16 -24.20
C ARG A 166 -12.02 -15.32 -24.65
N GLY A 167 -12.44 -16.56 -24.42
CA GLY A 167 -11.71 -17.75 -24.84
C GLY A 167 -10.75 -18.34 -23.80
N LEU A 168 -10.60 -17.72 -22.61
CA LEU A 168 -9.78 -18.28 -21.54
C LEU A 168 -10.62 -19.27 -20.72
N THR A 169 -10.87 -20.43 -21.28
CA THR A 169 -11.73 -21.49 -20.70
C THR A 169 -10.90 -22.74 -20.35
N ALA A 170 -11.45 -23.60 -19.49
CA ALA A 170 -10.85 -24.89 -19.19
C ALA A 170 -10.70 -25.77 -20.45
N ALA A 171 -11.62 -25.66 -21.42
CA ALA A 171 -11.53 -26.38 -22.69
C ALA A 171 -10.29 -25.97 -23.52
N ASN A 172 -9.82 -24.73 -23.35
CA ASN A 172 -8.60 -24.21 -23.98
C ASN A 172 -7.35 -24.39 -23.11
N GLY A 173 -7.45 -25.12 -21.99
CA GLY A 173 -6.32 -25.44 -21.11
C GLY A 173 -6.03 -24.38 -20.02
N TYR A 174 -6.89 -23.37 -19.85
CA TYR A 174 -6.73 -22.37 -18.78
C TYR A 174 -7.34 -22.85 -17.47
N ALA A 175 -6.64 -22.64 -16.36
CA ALA A 175 -7.24 -22.85 -15.04
C ALA A 175 -8.35 -21.81 -14.77
N VAL A 176 -9.46 -22.27 -14.23
CA VAL A 176 -10.53 -21.38 -13.79
C VAL A 176 -10.04 -20.59 -12.59
N LEU A 177 -10.13 -19.24 -12.65
CA LEU A 177 -9.75 -18.39 -11.55
C LEU A 177 -10.52 -18.75 -10.28
N SER A 178 -9.82 -19.12 -9.24
CA SER A 178 -10.40 -19.54 -7.95
C SER A 178 -9.44 -19.27 -6.81
N LEU A 179 -9.93 -18.69 -5.73
CA LEU A 179 -9.16 -18.54 -4.48
C LEU A 179 -8.84 -19.89 -3.80
N GLY A 180 -9.44 -20.99 -4.25
CA GLY A 180 -9.06 -22.36 -3.85
C GLY A 180 -7.78 -22.85 -4.54
N ASN A 181 -7.35 -22.20 -5.61
CA ASN A 181 -6.06 -22.47 -6.26
C ASN A 181 -4.95 -21.70 -5.55
N GLY A 182 -3.91 -22.39 -5.07
CA GLY A 182 -2.80 -21.77 -4.35
C GLY A 182 -2.05 -20.70 -5.14
N GLN A 183 -2.02 -20.77 -6.47
CA GLN A 183 -1.38 -19.76 -7.33
C GLN A 183 -2.21 -18.47 -7.40
N ASP A 184 -3.52 -18.58 -7.57
CA ASP A 184 -4.43 -17.43 -7.60
C ASP A 184 -4.51 -16.76 -6.22
N LEU A 185 -4.56 -17.58 -5.14
CA LEU A 185 -4.51 -17.09 -3.77
C LEU A 185 -3.21 -16.33 -3.49
N ARG A 186 -2.06 -16.86 -3.95
CA ARG A 186 -0.77 -16.16 -3.85
C ARG A 186 -0.81 -14.84 -4.60
N ALA A 187 -1.32 -14.81 -5.83
CA ALA A 187 -1.43 -13.59 -6.63
C ALA A 187 -2.31 -12.54 -5.94
N ALA A 188 -3.46 -12.95 -5.41
CA ALA A 188 -4.36 -12.08 -4.66
C ALA A 188 -3.73 -11.54 -3.36
N ALA A 189 -3.28 -12.44 -2.49
CA ALA A 189 -2.68 -12.08 -1.20
C ALA A 189 -1.38 -11.26 -1.40
N GLY A 190 -0.56 -11.65 -2.38
CA GLY A 190 0.65 -10.93 -2.73
C GLY A 190 0.37 -9.52 -3.25
N THR A 191 -0.71 -9.33 -4.02
CA THR A 191 -1.15 -8.01 -4.47
C THR A 191 -1.58 -7.13 -3.29
N VAL A 192 -2.28 -7.68 -2.31
CA VAL A 192 -2.66 -6.97 -1.08
C VAL A 192 -1.41 -6.53 -0.30
N LEU A 193 -0.45 -7.45 -0.12
CA LEU A 193 0.83 -7.15 0.55
C LEU A 193 1.63 -6.10 -0.23
N TYR A 194 1.67 -6.20 -1.55
CA TYR A 194 2.32 -5.22 -2.41
C TYR A 194 1.75 -3.81 -2.21
N LEU A 195 0.42 -3.65 -2.24
CA LEU A 195 -0.23 -2.36 -2.01
C LEU A 195 0.07 -1.79 -0.61
N ALA A 196 0.11 -2.65 0.40
CA ALA A 196 0.52 -2.26 1.75
C ALA A 196 1.97 -1.76 1.79
N LEU A 197 2.89 -2.42 1.09
CA LEU A 197 4.29 -2.02 0.98
C LEU A 197 4.45 -0.69 0.23
N ILE A 198 3.68 -0.46 -0.84
CA ILE A 198 3.67 0.83 -1.56
C ILE A 198 3.17 1.96 -0.66
N ALA A 199 2.14 1.72 0.14
CA ALA A 199 1.66 2.71 1.11
C ALA A 199 2.72 3.06 2.17
N LEU A 200 3.45 2.06 2.66
CA LEU A 200 4.56 2.24 3.61
C LEU A 200 5.76 2.95 2.98
N LEU A 201 6.09 2.63 1.74
CA LEU A 201 7.12 3.31 0.95
C LEU A 201 6.78 4.80 0.84
N ALA A 202 5.55 5.11 0.46
CA ALA A 202 5.05 6.48 0.33
C ALA A 202 5.09 7.25 1.66
N LEU A 203 4.64 6.62 2.75
CA LEU A 203 4.72 7.17 4.09
C LEU A 203 6.17 7.50 4.49
N GLY A 204 7.10 6.57 4.24
CA GLY A 204 8.52 6.72 4.58
C GLY A 204 9.19 7.85 3.80
N ILE A 205 9.02 7.91 2.48
CA ILE A 205 9.56 8.97 1.62
C ILE A 205 9.01 10.33 2.05
N THR A 206 7.70 10.46 2.25
CA THR A 206 7.08 11.74 2.64
C THR A 206 7.54 12.20 4.02
N THR A 207 7.73 11.26 4.95
CA THR A 207 8.30 11.56 6.27
C THR A 207 9.71 12.15 6.17
N ALA A 208 10.53 11.64 5.24
CA ALA A 208 11.90 12.12 5.02
C ALA A 208 11.93 13.50 4.35
N VAL A 209 11.07 13.73 3.37
CA VAL A 209 11.01 14.97 2.56
C VAL A 209 10.24 16.08 3.28
N ARG A 210 9.24 15.74 4.09
CA ARG A 210 8.38 16.68 4.86
C ARG A 210 7.49 17.58 4.01
N ASP A 211 7.26 17.21 2.78
CA ASP A 211 6.40 17.93 1.85
C ASP A 211 5.51 16.94 1.08
N SER A 212 4.22 17.25 0.97
CA SER A 212 3.26 16.36 0.31
C SER A 212 3.44 16.33 -1.20
N ALA A 213 3.67 17.48 -1.83
CA ALA A 213 3.76 17.57 -3.29
C ALA A 213 5.02 16.88 -3.80
N VAL A 214 6.16 17.16 -3.15
CA VAL A 214 7.44 16.49 -3.45
C VAL A 214 7.34 14.99 -3.13
N GLY A 215 6.68 14.62 -2.03
CA GLY A 215 6.44 13.22 -1.66
C GLY A 215 5.68 12.45 -2.75
N ILE A 216 4.57 13.01 -3.26
CA ILE A 216 3.82 12.42 -4.37
C ILE A 216 4.71 12.28 -5.60
N GLY A 217 5.40 13.35 -6.00
CA GLY A 217 6.28 13.35 -7.18
C GLY A 217 7.37 12.28 -7.10
N LEU A 218 8.05 12.17 -5.95
CA LEU A 218 9.13 11.18 -5.76
C LEU A 218 8.60 9.75 -5.77
N VAL A 219 7.48 9.49 -5.10
CA VAL A 219 6.91 8.13 -5.05
C VAL A 219 6.42 7.71 -6.42
N LEU A 220 5.63 8.54 -7.10
CA LEU A 220 5.14 8.23 -8.44
C LEU A 220 6.28 8.15 -9.46
N GLY A 221 7.27 9.04 -9.35
CA GLY A 221 8.48 8.97 -10.15
C GLY A 221 9.24 7.65 -9.95
N LEU A 222 9.46 7.23 -8.71
CA LEU A 222 10.11 5.95 -8.41
C LEU A 222 9.33 4.76 -8.97
N LEU A 223 8.00 4.76 -8.87
CA LEU A 223 7.16 3.67 -9.33
C LEU A 223 7.09 3.59 -10.87
N TYR A 224 6.85 4.72 -11.55
CA TYR A 224 6.52 4.71 -12.97
C TYR A 224 7.70 5.06 -13.88
N LEU A 225 8.67 5.87 -13.42
CA LEU A 225 9.81 6.25 -14.26
C LEU A 225 10.72 5.06 -14.57
N LEU A 226 11.00 4.19 -13.58
CA LEU A 226 11.83 3.01 -13.80
C LEU A 226 11.25 2.07 -14.88
N PRO A 227 9.97 1.65 -14.81
CA PRO A 227 9.35 0.86 -15.89
C PRO A 227 9.38 1.56 -17.27
N ILE A 228 9.22 2.87 -17.32
CA ILE A 228 9.29 3.61 -18.58
C ILE A 228 10.72 3.58 -19.13
N VAL A 229 11.72 3.76 -18.29
CA VAL A 229 13.13 3.71 -18.70
C VAL A 229 13.49 2.31 -19.20
N THR A 230 13.11 1.25 -18.49
CA THR A 230 13.42 -0.12 -18.91
C THR A 230 12.75 -0.50 -20.23
N ALA A 231 11.55 0.04 -20.52
CA ALA A 231 10.82 -0.21 -21.76
C ALA A 231 11.49 0.40 -23.01
N VAL A 232 12.29 1.48 -22.84
CA VAL A 232 12.97 2.16 -23.96
C VAL A 232 14.47 1.85 -24.02
N LEU A 233 14.99 1.06 -23.08
CA LEU A 233 16.41 0.72 -23.01
C LEU A 233 16.78 -0.30 -24.10
N PRO A 234 17.81 -0.02 -24.95
CA PRO A 234 18.22 -0.94 -26.00
C PRO A 234 18.91 -2.20 -25.47
N ASP A 235 19.58 -2.10 -24.30
CA ASP A 235 20.33 -3.21 -23.69
C ASP A 235 19.42 -4.08 -22.83
N PRO A 236 19.13 -5.34 -23.24
CA PRO A 236 18.26 -6.23 -22.50
C PRO A 236 18.89 -6.74 -21.19
N ALA A 237 20.22 -6.70 -21.02
CA ALA A 237 20.86 -7.09 -19.79
C ALA A 237 20.68 -6.00 -18.72
N LEU A 238 20.90 -4.75 -19.08
CA LEU A 238 20.69 -3.60 -18.20
C LEU A 238 19.20 -3.45 -17.84
N ALA A 239 18.29 -3.62 -18.82
CA ALA A 239 16.85 -3.60 -18.58
C ALA A 239 16.44 -4.63 -17.52
N ARG A 240 16.92 -5.88 -17.64
CA ARG A 240 16.64 -6.95 -16.66
C ARG A 240 17.15 -6.62 -15.26
N HIS A 241 18.33 -6.02 -15.11
CA HIS A 241 18.85 -5.60 -13.80
C HIS A 241 18.00 -4.50 -13.19
N LEU A 242 17.59 -3.50 -13.96
CA LEU A 242 16.71 -2.44 -13.49
C LEU A 242 15.32 -2.97 -13.09
N ASP A 243 14.78 -3.92 -13.83
CA ASP A 243 13.51 -4.58 -13.50
C ASP A 243 13.59 -5.34 -12.18
N GLN A 244 14.73 -5.98 -11.88
CA GLN A 244 14.96 -6.69 -10.62
C GLN A 244 15.04 -5.75 -9.40
N VAL A 245 15.48 -4.52 -9.60
CA VAL A 245 15.63 -3.52 -8.52
C VAL A 245 14.38 -2.63 -8.41
N SER A 246 13.59 -2.51 -9.47
CA SER A 246 12.39 -1.68 -9.50
C SER A 246 11.35 -2.14 -8.47
N PRO A 247 10.89 -1.29 -7.56
CA PRO A 247 9.90 -1.66 -6.57
C PRO A 247 8.55 -2.05 -7.20
N MET A 248 8.20 -1.47 -8.35
CA MET A 248 6.97 -1.78 -9.06
C MET A 248 7.09 -3.08 -9.85
N ILE A 249 8.07 -3.21 -10.74
CA ILE A 249 8.19 -4.37 -11.65
C ILE A 249 8.45 -5.64 -10.84
N ALA A 250 9.47 -5.60 -9.97
CA ALA A 250 9.81 -6.74 -9.13
C ALA A 250 8.63 -7.13 -8.21
N GLY A 251 7.97 -6.15 -7.57
CA GLY A 251 6.84 -6.41 -6.69
C GLY A 251 5.65 -7.04 -7.38
N LEU A 252 5.38 -6.67 -8.64
CA LEU A 252 4.26 -7.21 -9.41
C LEU A 252 4.52 -8.61 -9.99
N TYR A 253 5.75 -9.16 -9.90
CA TYR A 253 5.98 -10.58 -10.20
C TYR A 253 5.16 -11.52 -9.31
N ILE A 254 4.70 -11.06 -8.15
CA ILE A 254 3.84 -11.86 -7.27
C ILE A 254 2.51 -12.28 -7.92
N GLN A 255 2.06 -11.54 -8.93
CA GLN A 255 0.81 -11.80 -9.65
C GLN A 255 0.94 -12.89 -10.71
N ALA A 256 2.15 -13.24 -11.13
CA ALA A 256 2.36 -14.23 -12.19
C ALA A 256 1.94 -15.62 -11.73
N THR A 257 1.03 -16.26 -12.46
CA THR A 257 0.59 -17.65 -12.23
C THR A 257 1.05 -18.59 -13.35
N VAL A 258 1.37 -18.03 -14.52
CA VAL A 258 1.90 -18.76 -15.68
C VAL A 258 3.34 -18.32 -15.95
N GLY A 259 4.20 -19.25 -16.37
CA GLY A 259 5.58 -18.94 -16.75
C GLY A 259 6.48 -18.44 -15.61
N VAL A 260 6.19 -18.80 -14.37
CA VAL A 260 6.91 -18.31 -13.17
C VAL A 260 8.42 -18.61 -13.22
N GLN A 261 8.82 -19.70 -13.90
CA GLN A 261 10.23 -20.11 -14.01
C GLN A 261 11.05 -19.22 -14.96
N SER A 262 10.40 -18.50 -15.86
CA SER A 262 11.06 -17.59 -16.80
C SER A 262 11.23 -16.17 -16.24
N LEU A 263 10.71 -15.89 -15.06
CA LEU A 263 10.84 -14.58 -14.41
C LEU A 263 12.28 -14.36 -13.91
N PRO A 264 12.79 -13.11 -13.96
CA PRO A 264 14.11 -12.76 -13.43
C PRO A 264 14.26 -12.99 -11.92
N LEU A 265 13.15 -12.90 -11.18
CA LEU A 265 13.05 -13.14 -9.74
C LEU A 265 11.83 -14.03 -9.45
N THR A 266 11.93 -14.84 -8.40
CA THR A 266 10.74 -15.56 -7.93
C THR A 266 9.70 -14.57 -7.40
N PRO A 267 8.40 -14.89 -7.43
CA PRO A 267 7.33 -14.00 -6.96
C PRO A 267 7.57 -13.42 -5.57
N TRP A 268 8.03 -14.23 -4.63
CA TRP A 268 8.31 -13.78 -3.25
C TRP A 268 9.58 -12.92 -3.14
N GLN A 269 10.61 -13.20 -3.93
CA GLN A 269 11.83 -12.38 -3.99
C GLN A 269 11.49 -10.99 -4.53
N GLY A 270 10.65 -10.91 -5.58
CA GLY A 270 10.20 -9.62 -6.10
C GLY A 270 9.44 -8.78 -5.08
N LEU A 271 8.55 -9.41 -4.29
CA LEU A 271 7.89 -8.73 -3.18
C LEU A 271 8.89 -8.30 -2.09
N GLY A 272 9.94 -9.11 -1.85
CA GLY A 272 11.05 -8.78 -0.95
C GLY A 272 11.80 -7.52 -1.36
N VAL A 273 12.00 -7.29 -2.66
CA VAL A 273 12.61 -6.04 -3.18
C VAL A 273 11.74 -4.84 -2.79
N THR A 274 10.43 -4.91 -3.01
CA THR A 274 9.51 -3.82 -2.60
C THR A 274 9.53 -3.62 -1.09
N ALA A 275 9.62 -4.69 -0.30
CA ALA A 275 9.73 -4.61 1.15
C ALA A 275 11.04 -3.92 1.62
N LEU A 276 12.16 -4.17 0.93
CA LEU A 276 13.43 -3.49 1.20
C LEU A 276 13.34 -1.99 0.91
N TRP A 277 12.71 -1.60 -0.19
CA TRP A 277 12.44 -0.20 -0.50
C TRP A 277 11.58 0.47 0.56
N ALA A 278 10.48 -0.17 0.97
CA ALA A 278 9.60 0.35 2.01
C ALA A 278 10.30 0.47 3.37
N ALA A 279 11.07 -0.55 3.76
CA ALA A 279 11.85 -0.53 4.99
C ALA A 279 12.92 0.56 4.97
N GLY A 280 13.67 0.69 3.87
CA GLY A 280 14.67 1.74 3.70
C GLY A 280 14.08 3.14 3.80
N ALA A 281 12.95 3.39 3.14
CA ALA A 281 12.24 4.67 3.21
C ALA A 281 11.73 4.98 4.63
N LEU A 282 11.16 3.99 5.33
CA LEU A 282 10.69 4.17 6.71
C LEU A 282 11.86 4.43 7.67
N LEU A 283 12.98 3.72 7.52
CA LEU A 283 14.18 3.94 8.32
C LEU A 283 14.76 5.34 8.09
N LEU A 284 14.84 5.77 6.83
CA LEU A 284 15.27 7.11 6.46
C LEU A 284 14.35 8.17 7.07
N GLY A 285 13.02 8.00 6.92
CA GLY A 285 12.04 8.90 7.52
C GLY A 285 12.15 8.95 9.05
N ALA A 286 12.32 7.80 9.71
CA ALA A 286 12.52 7.73 11.15
C ALA A 286 13.82 8.42 11.60
N ALA A 287 14.93 8.28 10.84
CA ALA A 287 16.19 8.93 11.12
C ALA A 287 16.06 10.46 11.00
N VAL A 288 15.44 10.94 9.91
CA VAL A 288 15.18 12.39 9.71
C VAL A 288 14.32 12.98 10.81
N LEU A 289 13.27 12.25 11.26
CA LEU A 289 12.43 12.67 12.38
C LEU A 289 13.20 12.78 13.71
N ARG A 290 14.26 11.98 13.91
CA ARG A 290 15.08 12.03 15.13
C ARG A 290 16.07 13.18 15.11
N VAL A 291 16.71 13.43 13.96
CA VAL A 291 17.86 14.35 13.83
C VAL A 291 17.40 15.80 13.62
N ARG A 292 16.32 16.01 12.87
CA ARG A 292 15.83 17.36 12.55
C ARG A 292 14.63 17.70 13.40
N ASP A 293 14.69 18.87 14.06
CA ASP A 293 13.52 19.43 14.74
C ASP A 293 12.43 19.81 13.73
N ALA A 294 11.18 19.62 14.14
CA ALA A 294 10.02 19.90 13.30
C ALA A 294 9.72 21.41 13.25
#